data_b5e5f7e94aa4c9888554b9da768366ba
#
_entry.id   b5e5f7e94aa4c9888554b9da768366ba
#
_cell.length_a   1.000
_cell.length_b   1.000
_cell.length_c   1.000
_cell.angle_alpha   90.00
_cell.angle_beta   90.00
_cell.angle_gamma   90.00
#
_symmetry.space_group_name_H-M   'P 1'
#
loop_
_entity.id
_entity.type
_entity.pdbx_description
1 polymer ?
#
loop_
_entity_poly.entity_id
_entity_poly.type
_entity_poly.pdbx_seq_one_letter_code
_entity_poly.pdbx_strand_id
1 'polypeptide(L)'
;MAEPIRLVLVEDNQVFREALELLLGLQSDIEVVATVGDGSSAAEVVRAHKPDVVLMDYRLPGLDGVQATRAVRKACPDVAVVCLTASANFREIDALYEAGAVACLSKDQELDEIVDAIRRAA
;
A
#
# COMPACT_ATOMS: atom_id res chain seq x y z
N MET A 1 -20.44 10.18 12.24
CA MET A 1 -19.60 8.99 12.11
C MET A 1 -18.51 9.23 11.08
N ALA A 2 -17.31 8.77 11.38
CA ALA A 2 -16.21 8.92 10.43
C ALA A 2 -16.42 7.98 9.24
N GLU A 3 -16.07 8.44 8.06
CA GLU A 3 -16.07 7.59 6.88
C GLU A 3 -14.94 6.56 6.99
N PRO A 4 -15.09 5.37 6.41
CA PRO A 4 -14.02 4.37 6.43
C PRO A 4 -12.81 4.87 5.63
N ILE A 5 -11.63 4.40 6.03
CA ILE A 5 -10.39 4.64 5.30
C ILE A 5 -10.48 3.85 4.00
N ARG A 6 -10.36 4.53 2.87
CA ARG A 6 -10.39 3.90 1.55
C ARG A 6 -8.97 3.47 1.18
N LEU A 7 -8.79 2.19 0.95
CA LEU A 7 -7.49 1.56 0.76
C LEU A 7 -7.40 0.89 -0.60
N VAL A 8 -6.29 1.12 -1.30
CA VAL A 8 -5.89 0.32 -2.46
C VAL A 8 -4.73 -0.58 -2.02
N LEU A 9 -4.83 -1.87 -2.35
CA LEU A 9 -3.82 -2.86 -2.03
C LEU A 9 -3.08 -3.25 -3.30
N VAL A 10 -1.75 -3.09 -3.30
CA VAL A 10 -0.89 -3.46 -4.43
C VAL A 10 0.04 -4.59 -3.99
N GLU A 11 -0.22 -5.80 -4.47
CA GLU A 11 0.49 -7.01 -4.08
C GLU A 11 0.42 -8.03 -5.21
N ASP A 12 1.56 -8.55 -5.65
CA ASP A 12 1.61 -9.49 -6.78
C ASP A 12 1.29 -10.93 -6.39
N ASN A 13 1.58 -11.35 -5.16
CA ASN A 13 1.26 -12.69 -4.70
C ASN A 13 -0.24 -12.80 -4.46
N GLN A 14 -0.92 -13.59 -5.29
CA GLN A 14 -2.37 -13.71 -5.25
C GLN A 14 -2.88 -14.20 -3.90
N VAL A 15 -2.23 -15.20 -3.32
CA VAL A 15 -2.68 -15.77 -2.04
C VAL A 15 -2.55 -14.74 -0.92
N PHE A 16 -1.42 -14.05 -0.85
CA PHE A 16 -1.18 -13.02 0.15
C PHE A 16 -2.14 -11.83 -0.04
N ARG A 17 -2.35 -11.42 -1.30
CA ARG A 17 -3.27 -10.32 -1.64
C ARG A 17 -4.70 -10.64 -1.20
N GLU A 18 -5.19 -11.83 -1.52
CA GLU A 18 -6.55 -12.23 -1.13
C GLU A 18 -6.71 -12.35 0.37
N ALA A 19 -5.69 -12.88 1.07
CA ALA A 19 -5.71 -12.96 2.52
C ALA A 19 -5.74 -11.58 3.16
N LEU A 20 -4.90 -10.65 2.69
CA LEU A 20 -4.90 -9.28 3.20
C LEU A 20 -6.21 -8.56 2.92
N GLU A 21 -6.74 -8.72 1.71
CA GLU A 21 -8.02 -8.10 1.35
C GLU A 21 -9.13 -8.55 2.30
N LEU A 22 -9.21 -9.86 2.57
CA LEU A 22 -10.19 -10.41 3.49
C LEU A 22 -10.00 -9.88 4.91
N LEU A 23 -8.78 -9.96 5.42
CA LEU A 23 -8.49 -9.58 6.81
C LEU A 23 -8.66 -8.07 7.05
N LEU A 24 -8.23 -7.25 6.09
CA LEU A 24 -8.41 -5.80 6.19
C LEU A 24 -9.87 -5.41 6.04
N GLY A 25 -10.62 -6.13 5.20
CA GLY A 25 -12.04 -5.91 5.01
C GLY A 25 -12.88 -6.24 6.25
N LEU A 26 -12.35 -7.01 7.20
CA LEU A 26 -13.02 -7.27 8.47
C LEU A 26 -12.93 -6.10 9.45
N GLN A 27 -12.04 -5.14 9.21
CA GLN A 27 -11.94 -3.94 10.03
C GLN A 27 -13.07 -2.98 9.67
N SER A 28 -13.83 -2.54 10.66
CA SER A 28 -15.00 -1.69 10.40
C SER A 28 -14.65 -0.30 9.86
N ASP A 29 -13.41 0.14 10.07
CA ASP A 29 -12.94 1.46 9.67
C ASP A 29 -12.07 1.46 8.41
N ILE A 30 -11.94 0.30 7.73
CA ILE A 30 -11.16 0.18 6.49
C ILE A 30 -12.03 -0.42 5.39
N GLU A 31 -12.00 0.22 4.22
CA GLU A 31 -12.66 -0.28 3.02
C GLU A 31 -11.62 -0.50 1.93
N VAL A 32 -11.40 -1.74 1.52
CA VAL A 32 -10.51 -2.05 0.39
C VAL A 32 -11.28 -1.78 -0.90
N VAL A 33 -10.97 -0.67 -1.56
CA VAL A 33 -11.72 -0.22 -2.74
C VAL A 33 -11.21 -0.84 -4.03
N ALA A 34 -9.96 -1.30 -4.05
CA ALA A 34 -9.39 -1.99 -5.21
C ALA A 34 -8.14 -2.75 -4.80
N THR A 35 -7.84 -3.80 -5.58
CA THR A 35 -6.58 -4.55 -5.46
C THR A 35 -5.88 -4.57 -6.81
N VAL A 36 -4.55 -4.55 -6.79
CA VAL A 36 -3.72 -4.51 -7.98
C VAL A 36 -2.59 -5.54 -7.84
N GLY A 37 -2.31 -6.27 -8.90
CA GLY A 37 -1.28 -7.31 -8.89
C GLY A 37 0.07 -6.91 -9.47
N ASP A 38 0.21 -5.68 -9.96
CA ASP A 38 1.47 -5.20 -10.53
C ASP A 38 1.69 -3.72 -10.25
N GLY A 39 2.95 -3.28 -10.35
CA GLY A 39 3.31 -1.89 -10.08
C GLY A 39 2.92 -0.93 -11.21
N SER A 40 2.85 -1.42 -12.44
CA SER A 40 2.57 -0.55 -13.59
C SER A 40 1.12 -0.08 -13.65
N SER A 41 0.20 -0.83 -13.04
CA SER A 41 -1.22 -0.45 -12.98
C SER A 41 -1.58 0.38 -11.76
N ALA A 42 -0.69 0.49 -10.78
CA ALA A 42 -1.00 1.09 -9.48
C ALA A 42 -1.44 2.56 -9.60
N ALA A 43 -0.70 3.37 -10.33
CA ALA A 43 -1.00 4.82 -10.45
C ALA A 43 -2.36 5.06 -11.09
N GLU A 44 -2.71 4.30 -12.12
CA GLU A 44 -3.99 4.42 -12.82
C GLU A 44 -5.16 4.06 -11.90
N VAL A 45 -5.03 2.94 -11.17
CA VAL A 45 -6.07 2.49 -10.23
C VAL A 45 -6.23 3.50 -9.09
N VAL A 46 -5.14 4.02 -8.57
CA VAL A 46 -5.17 5.05 -7.52
C VAL A 46 -5.84 6.33 -8.02
N ARG A 47 -5.52 6.74 -9.23
CA ARG A 47 -6.15 7.93 -9.84
C ARG A 47 -7.66 7.75 -9.98
N ALA A 48 -8.09 6.55 -10.39
CA ALA A 48 -9.50 6.25 -10.59
C ALA A 48 -10.29 6.19 -9.28
N HIS A 49 -9.70 5.63 -8.23
CA HIS A 49 -10.40 5.40 -6.95
C HIS A 49 -10.17 6.49 -5.91
N LYS A 50 -9.09 7.26 -6.02
CA LYS A 50 -8.70 8.32 -5.07
C LYS A 50 -8.75 7.83 -3.62
N PRO A 51 -7.95 6.80 -3.27
CA PRO A 51 -7.95 6.26 -1.91
C PRO A 51 -7.27 7.20 -0.93
N ASP A 52 -7.48 6.96 0.35
CA ASP A 52 -6.75 7.66 1.41
C ASP A 52 -5.36 7.08 1.59
N VAL A 53 -5.24 5.76 1.47
CA VAL A 53 -4.00 5.02 1.72
C VAL A 53 -3.80 3.95 0.64
N VAL A 54 -2.56 3.78 0.22
CA VAL A 54 -2.13 2.66 -0.62
C VAL A 54 -1.19 1.79 0.20
N LEU A 55 -1.51 0.50 0.31
CA LEU A 55 -0.61 -0.49 0.88
C LEU A 55 0.17 -1.13 -0.27
N MET A 56 1.47 -0.87 -0.33
CA MET A 56 2.30 -1.16 -1.50
C MET A 56 3.37 -2.19 -1.18
N ASP A 57 3.36 -3.31 -1.90
CA ASP A 57 4.46 -4.26 -1.83
C ASP A 57 5.70 -3.68 -2.54
N TYR A 58 6.89 -4.01 -2.02
CA TYR A 58 8.15 -3.58 -2.65
C TYR A 58 8.43 -4.35 -3.94
N ARG A 59 8.23 -5.67 -3.94
CA ARG A 59 8.57 -6.52 -5.09
C ARG A 59 7.35 -6.74 -5.97
N LEU A 60 7.28 -6.00 -7.06
CA LEU A 60 6.17 -6.03 -7.99
C LEU A 60 6.67 -6.24 -9.43
N PRO A 61 5.93 -6.98 -10.27
CA PRO A 61 6.25 -7.01 -11.68
C PRO A 61 5.92 -5.67 -12.35
N GLY A 62 6.62 -5.36 -13.41
CA GLY A 62 6.46 -4.12 -14.16
C GLY A 62 7.26 -2.98 -13.53
N LEU A 63 6.73 -2.34 -12.53
CA LEU A 63 7.44 -1.33 -11.72
C LEU A 63 7.62 -1.87 -10.32
N ASP A 64 8.82 -1.71 -9.75
CA ASP A 64 9.05 -2.08 -8.34
C ASP A 64 8.33 -1.09 -7.40
N GLY A 65 8.35 -1.38 -6.10
CA GLY A 65 7.65 -0.56 -5.11
C GLY A 65 8.11 0.89 -5.05
N VAL A 66 9.39 1.15 -5.32
CA VAL A 66 9.93 2.53 -5.35
C VAL A 66 9.36 3.30 -6.54
N GLN A 67 9.43 2.70 -7.72
CA GLN A 67 8.92 3.31 -8.95
C GLN A 67 7.39 3.48 -8.87
N ALA A 68 6.68 2.47 -8.36
CA ALA A 68 5.24 2.52 -8.20
C ALA A 68 4.82 3.59 -7.18
N THR A 69 5.55 3.72 -6.07
CA THR A 69 5.30 4.76 -5.07
C THR A 69 5.46 6.16 -5.68
N ARG A 70 6.53 6.39 -6.45
CA ARG A 70 6.70 7.67 -7.14
C ARG A 70 5.56 7.97 -8.09
N ALA A 71 5.15 6.97 -8.88
CA ALA A 71 4.06 7.14 -9.84
C ALA A 71 2.73 7.42 -9.15
N VAL A 72 2.43 6.71 -8.06
CA VAL A 72 1.22 6.92 -7.26
C VAL A 72 1.21 8.31 -6.64
N ARG A 73 2.32 8.73 -6.04
CA ARG A 73 2.43 10.05 -5.41
C ARG A 73 2.32 11.19 -6.42
N LYS A 74 2.84 10.98 -7.62
CA LYS A 74 2.69 11.95 -8.71
C LYS A 74 1.25 12.04 -9.20
N ALA A 75 0.58 10.90 -9.31
CA ALA A 75 -0.82 10.84 -9.76
C ALA A 75 -1.79 11.40 -8.72
N CYS A 76 -1.52 11.16 -7.44
CA CYS A 76 -2.35 11.58 -6.32
C CYS A 76 -1.46 12.08 -5.18
N PRO A 77 -1.09 13.38 -5.16
CA PRO A 77 -0.19 13.90 -4.13
C PRO A 77 -0.70 13.78 -2.69
N ASP A 78 -2.01 13.67 -2.51
CA ASP A 78 -2.62 13.61 -1.18
C ASP A 78 -2.72 12.18 -0.64
N VAL A 79 -2.40 11.17 -1.44
CA VAL A 79 -2.48 9.77 -0.98
C VAL A 79 -1.29 9.44 -0.07
N ALA A 80 -1.54 8.66 0.98
CA ALA A 80 -0.47 8.13 1.82
C ALA A 80 -0.09 6.74 1.36
N VAL A 81 1.21 6.48 1.18
CA VAL A 81 1.70 5.16 0.77
C VAL A 81 2.39 4.51 1.96
N VAL A 82 1.89 3.34 2.35
CA VAL A 82 2.48 2.47 3.36
C VAL A 82 3.07 1.27 2.62
N CYS A 83 4.37 1.06 2.75
CA CYS A 83 5.05 -0.02 2.05
C CYS A 83 5.20 -1.26 2.91
N LEU A 84 5.06 -2.43 2.28
CA LEU A 84 5.38 -3.72 2.87
C LEU A 84 6.56 -4.31 2.15
N THR A 85 7.54 -4.82 2.90
CA THR A 85 8.71 -5.46 2.31
C THR A 85 9.06 -6.75 3.04
N ALA A 86 9.48 -7.76 2.29
CA ALA A 86 9.98 -9.01 2.86
C ALA A 86 11.44 -8.89 3.32
N SER A 87 12.11 -7.79 2.97
CA SER A 87 13.54 -7.57 3.25
C SER A 87 13.74 -6.26 4.00
N ALA A 88 14.64 -6.26 4.99
CA ALA A 88 14.98 -5.08 5.78
C ALA A 88 16.24 -4.39 5.27
N ASN A 89 16.41 -4.25 3.96
CA ASN A 89 17.53 -3.56 3.36
C ASN A 89 17.36 -2.05 3.53
N PHE A 90 18.32 -1.39 4.21
CA PHE A 90 18.24 0.04 4.49
C PHE A 90 18.18 0.90 3.22
N ARG A 91 18.88 0.50 2.15
CA ARG A 91 18.87 1.25 0.90
C ARG A 91 17.49 1.23 0.25
N GLU A 92 16.82 0.07 0.30
CA GLU A 92 15.47 -0.08 -0.23
C GLU A 92 14.48 0.74 0.58
N ILE A 93 14.58 0.69 1.90
CA ILE A 93 13.73 1.47 2.80
C ILE A 93 13.93 2.97 2.59
N ASP A 94 15.18 3.43 2.52
CA ASP A 94 15.48 4.84 2.26
C ASP A 94 14.90 5.28 0.91
N ALA A 95 15.04 4.44 -0.12
CA ALA A 95 14.51 4.74 -1.45
C ALA A 95 12.98 4.85 -1.43
N LEU A 96 12.30 4.02 -0.64
CA LEU A 96 10.84 4.08 -0.49
C LEU A 96 10.40 5.38 0.18
N TYR A 97 11.09 5.81 1.25
CA TYR A 97 10.79 7.08 1.91
C TYR A 97 11.08 8.26 0.99
N GLU A 98 12.18 8.23 0.24
CA GLU A 98 12.50 9.29 -0.73
C GLU A 98 11.45 9.34 -1.86
N ALA A 99 10.88 8.19 -2.23
CA ALA A 99 9.81 8.14 -3.23
C ALA A 99 8.48 8.69 -2.71
N GLY A 100 8.35 8.88 -1.40
CA GLY A 100 7.17 9.48 -0.80
C GLY A 100 6.37 8.58 0.13
N ALA A 101 6.88 7.39 0.47
CA ALA A 101 6.22 6.52 1.44
C ALA A 101 6.21 7.18 2.82
N VAL A 102 5.13 7.01 3.57
CA VAL A 102 5.02 7.54 4.93
C VAL A 102 5.39 6.50 5.99
N ALA A 103 5.40 5.23 5.63
CA ALA A 103 5.79 4.13 6.51
C ALA A 103 6.27 2.95 5.69
N CYS A 104 7.21 2.18 6.25
CA CYS A 104 7.69 0.93 5.67
C CYS A 104 7.63 -0.14 6.76
N LEU A 105 6.93 -1.23 6.46
CA LEU A 105 6.72 -2.34 7.39
C LEU A 105 7.26 -3.63 6.79
N SER A 106 7.67 -4.55 7.65
CA SER A 106 8.01 -5.90 7.23
C SER A 106 6.73 -6.71 6.97
N LYS A 107 6.76 -7.59 5.97
CA LYS A 107 5.67 -8.54 5.73
C LYS A 107 5.49 -9.53 6.88
N ASP A 108 6.51 -9.68 7.75
CA ASP A 108 6.45 -10.55 8.91
C ASP A 108 5.72 -9.93 10.11
N GLN A 109 5.37 -8.66 10.03
CA GLN A 109 4.66 -8.00 11.11
C GLN A 109 3.23 -8.52 11.24
N GLU A 110 2.72 -8.47 12.47
CA GLU A 110 1.36 -8.89 12.74
C GLU A 110 0.35 -7.97 12.06
N LEU A 111 -0.82 -8.51 11.76
CA LEU A 111 -1.89 -7.76 11.10
C LEU A 111 -2.23 -6.47 11.87
N ASP A 112 -2.27 -6.53 13.20
CA ASP A 112 -2.58 -5.35 14.04
C ASP A 112 -1.62 -4.20 13.79
N GLU A 113 -0.34 -4.48 13.57
CA GLU A 113 0.67 -3.46 13.29
C GLU A 113 0.45 -2.84 11.91
N ILE A 114 0.07 -3.66 10.93
CA ILE A 114 -0.26 -3.19 9.58
C ILE A 114 -1.50 -2.29 9.62
N VAL A 115 -2.53 -2.73 10.33
CA VAL A 115 -3.77 -1.96 10.51
C VAL A 115 -3.49 -0.62 11.19
N ASP A 116 -2.68 -0.62 12.25
CA ASP A 116 -2.31 0.61 12.95
C ASP A 116 -1.56 1.58 12.05
N ALA A 117 -0.64 1.07 11.21
CA ALA A 117 0.08 1.91 10.26
C ALA A 117 -0.86 2.55 9.24
N ILE A 118 -1.83 1.80 8.74
CA ILE A 118 -2.86 2.32 7.82
C ILE A 118 -3.67 3.42 8.50
N ARG A 119 -4.09 3.21 9.74
CA ARG A 119 -4.85 4.21 10.50
C ARG A 119 -4.07 5.50 10.73
N ARG A 120 -2.77 5.38 11.05
CA ARG A 120 -1.91 6.56 11.26
C ARG A 120 -1.66 7.32 9.97
N ALA A 121 -1.60 6.62 8.85
CA ALA A 121 -1.33 7.22 7.54
C ALA A 121 -2.54 7.97 6.97
N ALA A 122 -3.72 7.54 7.34
CA ALA A 122 -4.97 8.09 6.81
C ALA A 122 -5.26 9.51 7.29
#